data_6513bc5aae0cfe2aff855fce0a3561cc
#
_entry.id   6513bc5aae0cfe2aff855fce0a3561cc
#
_cell.length_a   1.000
_cell.length_b   1.000
_cell.length_c   1.000
_cell.angle_alpha   90.00
_cell.angle_beta   90.00
_cell.angle_gamma   90.00
#
_symmetry.space_group_name_H-M   'P 1'
#
loop_
_entity.id
_entity.type
_entity.pdbx_description
1 polymer ?
#
loop_
_entity_poly.entity_id
_entity_poly.type
_entity_poly.pdbx_seq_one_letter_code
_entity_poly.pdbx_strand_id
1 'polypeptide(L)' 'MITGDLVKCNDTGSMGVVTRVSETHTDSLIAVDYQVLWPEGSMTWENIITVTPMADEEYAV' A
#
# COMPACT_ATOMS: atom_id res chain seq x y z
N MET A 1 6.37 -0.31 3.80
CA MET A 1 5.81 -1.47 3.05
C MET A 1 6.74 -1.84 1.91
N ILE A 2 6.82 -3.11 1.61
CA ILE A 2 7.65 -3.65 0.53
C ILE A 2 6.78 -4.55 -0.35
N THR A 3 7.28 -4.90 -1.52
CA THR A 3 6.63 -5.86 -2.42
C THR A 3 6.34 -7.17 -1.69
N GLY A 4 5.11 -7.65 -1.84
CA GLY A 4 4.62 -8.84 -1.15
C GLY A 4 3.83 -8.56 0.13
N ASP A 5 3.88 -7.33 0.64
CA ASP A 5 3.11 -6.97 1.84
C ASP A 5 1.61 -6.94 1.52
N LEU A 6 0.82 -7.43 2.48
CA LEU A 6 -0.64 -7.30 2.42
C LEU A 6 -1.06 -5.96 2.99
N VAL A 7 -2.00 -5.32 2.33
CA VAL A 7 -2.55 -4.03 2.72
C VAL A 7 -4.08 -4.06 2.68
N LYS A 8 -4.68 -3.15 3.45
CA LYS A 8 -6.14 -2.97 3.45
C LYS A 8 -6.46 -1.57 2.94
N CYS A 9 -7.43 -1.48 2.03
CA CYS A 9 -7.95 -0.19 1.57
C CYS A 9 -8.74 0.47 2.70
N ASN A 10 -8.34 1.68 3.09
CA ASN A 10 -8.99 2.38 4.20
C ASN A 10 -10.42 2.83 3.88
N ASP A 11 -10.76 2.93 2.61
CA ASP A 11 -12.07 3.36 2.15
C ASP A 11 -13.06 2.20 2.05
N THR A 12 -12.65 1.09 1.45
CA THR A 12 -13.55 -0.04 1.16
C THR A 12 -13.34 -1.25 2.06
N GLY A 13 -12.20 -1.35 2.72
CA GLY A 13 -11.84 -2.52 3.51
C GLY A 13 -11.30 -3.68 2.68
N SER A 14 -11.20 -3.55 1.36
CA SER A 14 -10.63 -4.58 0.50
C SER A 14 -9.15 -4.81 0.82
N MET A 15 -8.71 -6.05 0.70
CA MET A 15 -7.31 -6.41 0.92
C MET A 15 -6.61 -6.65 -0.41
N GLY A 16 -5.38 -6.14 -0.51
CA GLY A 16 -4.56 -6.30 -1.70
C GLY A 16 -3.13 -6.63 -1.34
N VAL A 17 -2.30 -6.80 -2.36
CA VAL A 17 -0.88 -7.09 -2.19
C VAL A 17 -0.04 -6.05 -2.94
N VAL A 18 1.01 -5.55 -2.28
CA VAL A 18 1.93 -4.61 -2.89
C VAL A 18 2.79 -5.34 -3.92
N THR A 19 2.71 -4.88 -5.18
CA THR A 19 3.48 -5.48 -6.28
C THR A 19 4.67 -4.64 -6.69
N ARG A 20 4.64 -3.33 -6.38
CA ARG A 20 5.72 -2.42 -6.74
C ARG A 20 5.74 -1.24 -5.78
N VAL A 21 6.93 -0.73 -5.50
CA VAL A 21 7.14 0.48 -4.70
C VAL A 21 7.85 1.51 -5.57
N SER A 22 7.36 2.73 -5.56
CA SER A 22 7.95 3.86 -6.29
C SER A 22 8.27 4.99 -5.33
N GLU A 23 9.49 5.47 -5.34
CA GLU A 23 9.92 6.62 -4.55
C GLU A 23 10.23 7.79 -5.48
N THR A 24 9.72 8.97 -5.13
CA THR A 24 10.04 10.21 -5.82
C THR A 24 10.72 11.14 -4.84
N HIS A 25 11.92 11.59 -5.18
CA HIS A 25 12.72 12.48 -4.34
C HIS A 25 12.79 13.86 -5.00
N THR A 26 12.43 14.89 -4.24
CA THR A 26 12.63 16.29 -4.65
C THR A 26 13.46 16.99 -3.58
N ASP A 27 13.82 18.26 -3.81
CA ASP A 27 14.65 19.02 -2.87
C ASP A 27 14.03 19.13 -1.47
N SER A 28 12.72 19.04 -1.36
CA SER A 28 12.00 19.25 -0.10
C SER A 28 11.09 18.11 0.30
N LEU A 29 10.98 17.05 -0.51
CA LEU A 29 9.98 16.02 -0.29
C LEU A 29 10.43 14.66 -0.81
N ILE A 30 10.10 13.62 -0.04
CA ILE A 30 10.15 12.23 -0.49
C ILE A 30 8.73 11.71 -0.52
N ALA A 31 8.26 11.30 -1.70
CA ALA A 31 6.94 10.70 -1.87
C ALA A 31 7.11 9.22 -2.21
N VAL A 32 6.36 8.37 -1.52
CA VAL A 32 6.38 6.92 -1.75
C VAL A 32 4.99 6.46 -2.14
N ASP A 33 4.90 5.80 -3.30
CA ASP A 33 3.65 5.24 -3.79
C ASP A 33 3.80 3.72 -3.92
N TYR A 34 2.69 3.02 -3.72
CA TYR A 34 2.64 1.56 -3.75
C TYR A 34 1.65 1.11 -4.82
N GLN A 35 2.10 0.25 -5.72
CA GLN A 35 1.18 -0.40 -6.66
C GLN A 35 0.58 -1.62 -5.97
N VAL A 36 -0.73 -1.68 -5.92
CA VAL A 36 -1.46 -2.73 -5.20
C VAL A 36 -2.33 -3.51 -6.18
N LEU A 37 -2.19 -4.82 -6.12
CA LEU A 37 -3.06 -5.75 -6.85
C LEU A 37 -4.23 -6.12 -5.94
N TRP A 38 -5.45 -5.87 -6.41
CA TRP A 38 -6.68 -6.13 -5.68
C TRP A 38 -7.30 -7.48 -6.08
N PRO A 39 -8.19 -8.05 -5.25
CA PRO A 39 -8.75 -9.39 -5.50
C PRO A 39 -9.44 -9.55 -6.84
N GLU A 40 -10.07 -8.49 -7.36
CA GLU A 40 -10.75 -8.54 -8.65
C GLU A 40 -9.79 -8.46 -9.86
N GLY A 41 -8.49 -8.34 -9.61
CA GLY A 41 -7.48 -8.30 -10.65
C GLY A 41 -7.05 -6.91 -11.08
N SER A 42 -7.67 -5.86 -10.55
CA SER A 42 -7.25 -4.49 -10.85
C SER A 42 -5.97 -4.13 -10.08
N MET A 43 -5.17 -3.23 -10.65
CA MET A 43 -4.00 -2.66 -9.98
C MET A 43 -4.14 -1.15 -9.93
N THR A 44 -3.87 -0.58 -8.76
CA THR A 44 -3.91 0.87 -8.55
C THR A 44 -2.66 1.33 -7.79
N TRP A 45 -2.33 2.61 -7.94
CA TRP A 45 -1.28 3.26 -7.16
C TRP A 45 -1.91 3.88 -5.91
N GLU A 46 -1.38 3.50 -4.74
CA GLU A 46 -1.88 3.94 -3.45
C GLU A 46 -0.75 4.55 -2.62
N ASN A 47 -1.10 5.18 -1.51
CA ASN A 47 -0.13 5.74 -0.56
C ASN A 47 -0.53 5.35 0.86
N ILE A 48 0.28 5.78 1.85
CA ILE A 48 0.06 5.42 3.26
C ILE A 48 -1.22 6.00 3.85
N ILE A 49 -1.86 6.96 3.16
CA ILE A 49 -3.14 7.52 3.58
C ILE A 49 -4.30 6.65 3.12
N THR A 50 -4.19 6.05 1.94
CA THR A 50 -5.27 5.28 1.33
C THR A 50 -5.26 3.80 1.70
N VAL A 51 -4.12 3.26 2.11
CA VAL A 51 -3.99 1.87 2.52
C VAL A 51 -3.26 1.75 3.85
N THR A 52 -3.57 0.67 4.59
CA THR A 52 -2.94 0.34 5.86
C THR A 52 -2.25 -1.02 5.75
N PRO A 53 -0.99 -1.15 6.18
CA PRO A 53 -0.32 -2.46 6.20
C PRO A 53 -1.03 -3.42 7.15
N MET A 54 -1.31 -4.63 6.67
CA MET A 54 -1.98 -5.64 7.48
C MET A 54 -1.09 -6.18 8.60
N ALA A 55 0.22 -6.18 8.39
CA ALA A 55 1.18 -6.65 9.39
C ALA A 55 1.11 -5.83 10.68
N ASP A 56 0.83 -4.52 10.58
CA ASP A 56 0.71 -3.66 11.76
C ASP A 56 -0.51 -4.04 12.59
N GLU A 57 -1.58 -4.49 11.97
CA GLU A 57 -2.78 -4.96 12.67
C GLU A 57 -2.53 -6.29 13.38
N GLU A 58 -1.72 -7.16 12.78
CA GLU A 58 -1.35 -8.44 13.38
C GLU A 58 -0.58 -8.26 14.69
N TYR A 59 0.31 -7.29 14.74
CA TYR A 59 1.14 -7.05 15.91
C TYR A 59 0.45 -6.22 17.00
N ALA A 60 -0.71 -5.68 16.71
CA ALA A 60 -1.49 -4.90 17.66
C ALA A 60 -2.31 -5.74 18.65
N VAL A 61 -2.26 -7.03 18.50
CA VAL A 61 -3.01 -7.98 19.35
C VAL A 61 -2.39 -8.12 20.73
#